data_eef7b8744d59b77d62167a2f2545818f
#
_entry.id   eef7b8744d59b77d62167a2f2545818f
#
_cell.length_a   1.000
_cell.length_b   1.000
_cell.length_c   1.000
_cell.angle_alpha   90.00
_cell.angle_beta   90.00
_cell.angle_gamma   90.00
#
_symmetry.space_group_name_H-M   'P 1'
#
loop_
_entity.id
_entity.type
_entity.pdbx_description
1 polymer ?
#
loop_
_entity_poly.entity_id
_entity_poly.type
_entity_poly.pdbx_seq_one_letter_code
_entity_poly.pdbx_strand_id
1 'polypeptide(L)'
;LLIVARDISHAKLLERLSDEGKLPDYFKVHPVYYAGPAKTPDGMASGSFGPTTAGRMDSYVPTFQAAGGSMVMLAKGNRSRVVRESCKQHGGFYLGSIGGVAAKLALESIKKVEVLEYPELGMEAVWRIEVENFPAFIITDDKGNDFFDLS
;
A
#
# COMPACT_ATOMS: atom_id res chain seq x y z
N LEU A 1 4.13 -10.40 4.78
CA LEU A 1 4.97 -9.21 4.55
C LEU A 1 4.23 -8.16 3.75
N LEU A 2 4.36 -6.91 4.17
CA LEU A 2 3.83 -5.76 3.45
C LEU A 2 4.98 -4.84 3.04
N ILE A 3 4.86 -4.26 1.86
CA ILE A 3 5.76 -3.22 1.39
C ILE A 3 5.06 -1.89 1.62
N VAL A 4 5.67 -1.00 2.38
CA VAL A 4 5.10 0.32 2.70
C VAL A 4 5.69 1.35 1.76
N ALA A 5 4.84 2.06 1.03
CA ALA A 5 5.25 3.10 0.09
C ALA A 5 4.19 4.18 -0.01
N ARG A 6 4.62 5.44 -0.04
CA ARG A 6 3.76 6.62 -0.18
C ARG A 6 4.09 7.39 -1.46
N ASP A 7 3.73 8.67 -1.49
CA ASP A 7 3.77 9.51 -2.69
C ASP A 7 5.16 9.59 -3.33
N ILE A 8 6.18 9.95 -2.54
CA ILE A 8 7.53 10.18 -3.07
C ILE A 8 8.17 8.86 -3.50
N SER A 9 8.00 7.80 -2.72
CA SER A 9 8.52 6.49 -3.11
C SER A 9 7.82 5.94 -4.34
N HIS A 10 6.51 6.18 -4.51
CA HIS A 10 5.81 5.83 -5.74
C HIS A 10 6.40 6.58 -6.94
N ALA A 11 6.69 7.88 -6.79
CA ALA A 11 7.32 8.66 -7.86
C ALA A 11 8.70 8.12 -8.21
N LYS A 12 9.50 7.75 -7.21
CA LYS A 12 10.82 7.13 -7.42
C LYS A 12 10.72 5.79 -8.13
N LEU A 13 9.74 4.98 -7.76
CA LEU A 13 9.51 3.68 -8.40
C LEU A 13 9.03 3.85 -9.84
N LEU A 14 8.26 4.89 -10.14
CA LEU A 14 7.85 5.20 -11.51
C LEU A 14 9.05 5.61 -12.36
N GLU A 15 9.95 6.47 -11.84
CA GLU A 15 11.21 6.80 -12.51
C GLU A 15 12.02 5.54 -12.80
N ARG A 16 12.15 4.67 -11.83
CA ARG A 16 12.90 3.41 -11.98
C ARG A 16 12.27 2.50 -13.02
N LEU A 17 10.94 2.40 -13.05
CA LEU A 17 10.23 1.63 -14.08
C LEU A 17 10.50 2.21 -15.47
N SER A 18 10.49 3.54 -15.61
CA SER A 18 10.77 4.21 -16.88
C SER A 18 12.20 3.98 -17.34
N ASP A 19 13.17 4.04 -16.41
CA ASP A 19 14.60 3.93 -16.75
C ASP A 19 15.04 2.48 -16.95
N GLU A 20 14.56 1.56 -16.13
CA GLU A 20 14.99 0.16 -16.12
C GLU A 20 14.02 -0.79 -16.84
N GLY A 21 12.80 -0.33 -17.15
CA GLY A 21 11.78 -1.13 -17.81
C GLY A 21 11.09 -2.14 -16.90
N LYS A 22 11.35 -2.12 -15.59
CA LYS A 22 10.76 -3.05 -14.62
C LYS A 22 10.69 -2.45 -13.23
N LEU A 23 9.75 -2.96 -12.42
CA LEU A 23 9.68 -2.65 -10.99
C LEU A 23 10.60 -3.60 -10.20
N PRO A 24 11.04 -3.20 -9.00
CA PRO A 24 11.77 -4.11 -8.11
C PRO A 24 10.92 -5.34 -7.76
N ASP A 25 11.57 -6.49 -7.58
CA ASP A 25 10.88 -7.75 -7.30
C ASP A 25 10.01 -7.68 -6.04
N TYR A 26 10.48 -7.01 -4.98
CA TYR A 26 9.71 -6.88 -3.75
C TYR A 26 8.36 -6.19 -3.97
N PHE A 27 8.27 -5.28 -4.94
CA PHE A 27 7.05 -4.55 -5.26
C PHE A 27 6.06 -5.40 -6.06
N LYS A 28 6.52 -6.52 -6.61
CA LYS A 28 5.69 -7.43 -7.41
C LYS A 28 5.16 -8.63 -6.61
N VAL A 29 5.87 -9.03 -5.57
CA VAL A 29 5.54 -10.27 -4.83
C VAL A 29 4.85 -10.04 -3.49
N HIS A 30 4.71 -8.80 -3.05
CA HIS A 30 4.07 -8.45 -1.78
C HIS A 30 2.97 -7.41 -1.95
N PRO A 31 1.93 -7.43 -1.09
CA PRO A 31 0.97 -6.33 -1.04
C PRO A 31 1.65 -5.00 -0.71
N VAL A 32 1.10 -3.91 -1.24
CA VAL A 32 1.60 -2.55 -1.01
C VAL A 32 0.67 -1.83 -0.05
N TYR A 33 1.22 -1.35 1.04
CA TYR A 33 0.50 -0.61 2.07
C TYR A 33 0.85 0.88 1.94
N TYR A 34 -0.16 1.70 1.67
CA TYR A 34 0.00 3.16 1.61
C TYR A 34 -0.05 3.70 3.03
N ALA A 35 1.11 3.81 3.65
CA ALA A 35 1.20 4.17 5.05
C ALA A 35 2.47 4.97 5.32
N GLY A 36 2.43 5.74 6.40
CA GLY A 36 3.60 6.41 6.91
C GLY A 36 3.90 5.97 8.33
N PRO A 37 5.17 5.90 8.71
CA PRO A 37 5.52 5.59 10.09
C PRO A 37 5.04 6.71 11.01
N ALA A 38 4.39 6.34 12.12
CA ALA A 38 4.06 7.26 13.18
C ALA A 38 5.24 7.33 14.15
N LYS A 39 5.33 8.44 14.90
CA LYS A 39 6.35 8.59 15.92
C LYS A 39 6.20 7.47 16.96
N THR A 40 7.28 6.73 17.20
CA THR A 40 7.27 5.64 18.19
C THR A 40 7.23 6.23 19.60
N PRO A 41 6.23 5.87 20.44
CA PRO A 41 6.27 6.24 21.85
C PRO A 41 7.46 5.63 22.56
N ASP A 42 7.97 6.30 23.57
CA ASP A 42 9.09 5.81 24.36
C ASP A 42 8.77 4.43 24.96
N GLY A 43 9.71 3.51 24.85
CA GLY A 43 9.60 2.17 25.42
C GLY A 43 8.85 1.16 24.58
N MET A 44 8.37 1.52 23.39
CA MET A 44 7.73 0.60 22.47
C MET A 44 8.68 0.21 21.33
N ALA A 45 8.56 -1.03 20.86
CA ALA A 45 9.25 -1.46 19.66
C ALA A 45 8.77 -0.64 18.47
N SER A 46 9.67 -0.35 17.55
CA SER A 46 9.53 0.54 16.39
C SER A 46 8.13 0.77 15.83
N GLY A 47 7.91 1.98 15.45
CA GLY A 47 6.77 2.73 14.99
C GLY A 47 5.58 2.00 14.38
N SER A 48 4.40 2.48 14.74
CA SER A 48 3.18 2.13 14.07
C SER A 48 3.14 2.75 12.69
N PHE A 49 2.56 2.03 11.72
CA PHE A 49 2.31 2.54 10.38
C PHE A 49 0.82 2.75 10.22
N GLY A 50 0.40 4.01 10.13
CA GLY A 50 -0.99 4.36 9.92
C GLY A 50 -1.32 4.48 8.43
N PRO A 51 -2.49 3.99 7.99
CA PRO A 51 -2.88 4.08 6.58
C PRO A 51 -3.09 5.52 6.16
N THR A 52 -2.64 5.84 4.94
CA THR A 52 -2.87 7.15 4.33
C THR A 52 -3.98 7.05 3.29
N THR A 53 -4.49 8.21 2.86
CA THR A 53 -5.53 8.29 1.87
C THR A 53 -5.03 7.75 0.52
N ALA A 54 -5.76 6.79 -0.03
CA ALA A 54 -5.37 6.07 -1.22
C ALA A 54 -5.38 6.90 -2.50
N GLY A 55 -6.29 7.88 -2.60
CA GLY A 55 -6.56 8.60 -3.85
C GLY A 55 -5.34 9.26 -4.48
N ARG A 56 -4.36 9.66 -3.67
CA ARG A 56 -3.14 10.30 -4.17
C ARG A 56 -2.26 9.37 -4.99
N MET A 57 -2.40 8.07 -4.82
CA MET A 57 -1.64 7.06 -5.56
C MET A 57 -2.40 6.47 -6.75
N ASP A 58 -3.63 6.89 -6.99
CA ASP A 58 -4.48 6.29 -8.02
C ASP A 58 -3.86 6.33 -9.42
N SER A 59 -3.20 7.42 -9.77
CA SER A 59 -2.60 7.57 -11.10
C SER A 59 -1.46 6.58 -11.38
N TYR A 60 -0.82 6.05 -10.34
CA TYR A 60 0.27 5.08 -10.49
C TYR A 60 -0.24 3.66 -10.74
N VAL A 61 -1.47 3.36 -10.33
CA VAL A 61 -1.97 1.98 -10.27
C VAL A 61 -1.98 1.28 -11.62
N PRO A 62 -2.54 1.86 -12.70
CA PRO A 62 -2.56 1.16 -13.99
C PRO A 62 -1.17 0.82 -14.51
N THR A 63 -0.25 1.77 -14.41
CA THR A 63 1.14 1.59 -14.88
C THR A 63 1.85 0.51 -14.07
N PHE A 64 1.71 0.55 -12.75
CA PHE A 64 2.36 -0.42 -11.88
C PHE A 64 1.74 -1.82 -12.01
N GLN A 65 0.42 -1.93 -12.13
CA GLN A 65 -0.23 -3.21 -12.32
C GLN A 65 0.11 -3.84 -13.68
N ALA A 66 0.24 -3.04 -14.71
CA ALA A 66 0.71 -3.53 -16.01
C ALA A 66 2.12 -4.11 -15.92
N ALA A 67 2.94 -3.62 -15.00
CA ALA A 67 4.29 -4.13 -14.75
C ALA A 67 4.34 -5.22 -13.67
N GLY A 68 3.18 -5.66 -13.16
CA GLY A 68 3.08 -6.74 -12.18
C GLY A 68 3.15 -6.31 -10.72
N GLY A 69 3.18 -5.01 -10.42
CA GLY A 69 3.21 -4.48 -9.06
C GLY A 69 1.86 -3.95 -8.61
N SER A 70 1.76 -3.56 -7.36
CA SER A 70 0.55 -2.99 -6.76
C SER A 70 -0.71 -3.84 -6.97
N MET A 71 -0.55 -5.16 -7.07
CA MET A 71 -1.67 -6.08 -7.33
C MET A 71 -2.61 -6.18 -6.14
N VAL A 72 -2.08 -6.07 -4.92
CA VAL A 72 -2.87 -5.99 -3.70
C VAL A 72 -2.43 -4.73 -2.97
N MET A 73 -3.38 -3.83 -2.75
CA MET A 73 -3.10 -2.52 -2.16
C MET A 73 -3.90 -2.37 -0.86
N LEU A 74 -3.27 -1.82 0.18
CA LEU A 74 -3.93 -1.51 1.45
C LEU A 74 -3.81 -0.02 1.73
N ALA A 75 -4.93 0.62 2.08
CA ALA A 75 -4.95 2.03 2.46
C ALA A 75 -6.29 2.38 3.08
N LYS A 76 -6.62 3.65 3.15
CA LYS A 76 -7.95 4.11 3.55
C LYS A 76 -8.56 5.01 2.49
N GLY A 77 -9.88 5.10 2.48
CA GLY A 77 -10.62 5.99 1.60
C GLY A 77 -10.97 5.36 0.26
N ASN A 78 -11.65 6.16 -0.54
CA ASN A 78 -12.15 5.74 -1.85
C ASN A 78 -11.06 5.82 -2.91
N ARG A 79 -11.22 5.02 -3.96
CA ARG A 79 -10.38 5.08 -5.14
C ARG A 79 -11.18 5.62 -6.33
N SER A 80 -10.49 6.18 -7.31
CA SER A 80 -11.12 6.61 -8.55
C SER A 80 -11.49 5.42 -9.43
N ARG A 81 -12.32 5.68 -10.44
CA ARG A 81 -12.70 4.66 -11.43
C ARG A 81 -11.50 4.01 -12.12
N VAL A 82 -10.43 4.77 -12.32
CA VAL A 82 -9.20 4.28 -12.93
C VAL A 82 -8.65 3.06 -12.20
N VAL A 83 -8.71 3.06 -10.86
CA VAL A 83 -8.24 1.93 -10.05
C VAL A 83 -9.17 0.72 -10.22
N ARG A 84 -10.49 0.94 -10.23
CA ARG A 84 -11.45 -0.15 -10.43
C ARG A 84 -11.24 -0.83 -11.78
N GLU A 85 -11.08 -0.05 -12.82
CA GLU A 85 -10.84 -0.55 -14.17
C GLU A 85 -9.51 -1.28 -14.27
N SER A 86 -8.45 -0.77 -13.62
CA SER A 86 -7.15 -1.40 -13.60
C SER A 86 -7.19 -2.74 -12.86
N CYS A 87 -7.87 -2.81 -11.71
CA CYS A 87 -8.03 -4.06 -10.96
C CYS A 87 -8.78 -5.12 -11.79
N LYS A 88 -9.81 -4.71 -12.52
CA LYS A 88 -10.54 -5.61 -13.42
C LYS A 88 -9.64 -6.12 -14.56
N GLN A 89 -8.86 -5.23 -15.15
CA GLN A 89 -7.98 -5.57 -16.28
C GLN A 89 -6.82 -6.47 -15.87
N HIS A 90 -6.22 -6.21 -14.72
CA HIS A 90 -4.98 -6.88 -14.29
C HIS A 90 -5.17 -7.91 -13.18
N GLY A 91 -6.37 -8.04 -12.62
CA GLY A 91 -6.63 -9.00 -11.54
C GLY A 91 -6.19 -8.51 -10.17
N GLY A 92 -6.19 -7.20 -9.93
CA GLY A 92 -5.78 -6.62 -8.66
C GLY A 92 -6.90 -6.47 -7.65
N PHE A 93 -6.52 -6.14 -6.41
CA PHE A 93 -7.43 -5.91 -5.29
C PHE A 93 -7.02 -4.69 -4.50
N TYR A 94 -8.00 -3.93 -4.02
CA TYR A 94 -7.79 -2.87 -3.04
C TYR A 94 -8.47 -3.24 -1.73
N LEU A 95 -7.69 -3.29 -0.66
CA LEU A 95 -8.15 -3.61 0.68
C LEU A 95 -8.17 -2.36 1.53
N GLY A 96 -9.23 -2.18 2.30
CA GLY A 96 -9.38 -1.04 3.18
C GLY A 96 -9.03 -1.35 4.62
N SER A 97 -8.50 -0.34 5.30
CA SER A 97 -8.33 -0.36 6.73
C SER A 97 -9.63 0.12 7.39
N ILE A 98 -10.04 -0.58 8.44
CA ILE A 98 -11.22 -0.25 9.23
C ILE A 98 -10.79 0.58 10.43
N GLY A 99 -11.57 1.64 10.77
CA GLY A 99 -11.27 2.49 11.92
C GLY A 99 -11.60 1.85 13.26
N GLY A 100 -11.35 2.56 14.36
CA GLY A 100 -11.69 2.14 15.72
C GLY A 100 -10.83 1.00 16.22
N VAL A 101 -11.49 -0.01 16.85
CA VAL A 101 -10.80 -1.17 17.44
C VAL A 101 -10.00 -1.94 16.41
N ALA A 102 -10.52 -2.08 15.20
CA ALA A 102 -9.81 -2.78 14.14
C ALA A 102 -8.54 -2.05 13.71
N ALA A 103 -8.55 -0.72 13.72
CA ALA A 103 -7.34 0.07 13.44
C ALA A 103 -6.28 -0.17 14.50
N LYS A 104 -6.66 -0.24 15.77
CA LYS A 104 -5.74 -0.56 16.86
C LYS A 104 -5.14 -1.95 16.69
N LEU A 105 -5.97 -2.95 16.37
CA LEU A 105 -5.50 -4.32 16.11
C LEU A 105 -4.53 -4.37 14.93
N ALA A 106 -4.78 -3.57 13.89
CA ALA A 106 -3.88 -3.49 12.76
C ALA A 106 -2.49 -2.96 13.17
N LEU A 107 -2.45 -1.91 14.00
CA LEU A 107 -1.19 -1.37 14.51
C LEU A 107 -0.45 -2.37 15.38
N GLU A 108 -1.17 -3.10 16.23
CA GLU A 108 -0.60 -4.11 17.11
C GLU A 108 -0.12 -5.35 16.35
N SER A 109 -0.57 -5.55 15.11
CA SER A 109 -0.17 -6.70 14.29
C SER A 109 1.25 -6.58 13.74
N ILE A 110 1.85 -5.39 13.78
CA ILE A 110 3.18 -5.13 13.23
C ILE A 110 4.24 -5.73 14.14
N LYS A 111 5.03 -6.69 13.63
CA LYS A 111 6.02 -7.43 14.41
C LYS A 111 7.46 -7.02 14.11
N LYS A 112 7.74 -6.56 12.89
CA LYS A 112 9.08 -6.18 12.48
C LYS A 112 8.99 -5.08 11.42
N VAL A 113 9.92 -4.14 11.49
CA VAL A 113 9.98 -2.99 10.56
C VAL A 113 11.42 -2.80 10.12
N GLU A 114 11.64 -2.68 8.81
CA GLU A 114 12.96 -2.33 8.28
C GLU A 114 12.83 -1.43 7.05
N VAL A 115 13.81 -0.56 6.84
CA VAL A 115 13.89 0.26 5.63
C VAL A 115 14.44 -0.62 4.51
N LEU A 116 13.76 -0.65 3.38
CA LEU A 116 14.15 -1.47 2.24
C LEU A 116 14.92 -0.65 1.19
N GLU A 117 14.40 0.52 0.84
CA GLU A 117 15.04 1.42 -0.13
C GLU A 117 14.73 2.89 0.18
N TYR A 118 15.56 3.77 -0.37
CA TYR A 118 15.42 5.23 -0.26
C TYR A 118 15.42 5.74 1.18
N PRO A 119 16.38 5.31 2.02
CA PRO A 119 16.41 5.74 3.42
C PRO A 119 16.54 7.26 3.58
N GLU A 120 17.10 7.95 2.59
CA GLU A 120 17.22 9.41 2.57
C GLU A 120 15.87 10.12 2.52
N LEU A 121 14.82 9.43 2.12
CA LEU A 121 13.48 10.00 2.07
C LEU A 121 12.77 9.99 3.43
N GLY A 122 13.40 9.42 4.46
CA GLY A 122 12.80 9.38 5.81
C GLY A 122 11.46 8.66 5.80
N MET A 123 10.38 9.36 6.21
CA MET A 123 9.04 8.80 6.25
C MET A 123 8.53 8.33 4.89
N GLU A 124 9.09 8.87 3.81
CA GLU A 124 8.70 8.54 2.43
C GLU A 124 9.58 7.43 1.83
N ALA A 125 10.45 6.80 2.63
CA ALA A 125 11.21 5.63 2.21
C ALA A 125 10.30 4.46 1.86
N VAL A 126 10.86 3.44 1.22
CA VAL A 126 10.18 2.15 1.07
C VAL A 126 10.53 1.29 2.27
N TRP A 127 9.52 0.81 2.97
CA TRP A 127 9.66 -0.01 4.18
C TRP A 127 9.17 -1.43 3.91
N ARG A 128 9.74 -2.36 4.64
CA ARG A 128 9.25 -3.74 4.70
C ARG A 128 8.78 -3.99 6.12
N ILE A 129 7.54 -4.40 6.28
CA ILE A 129 6.99 -4.72 7.59
C ILE A 129 6.46 -6.15 7.62
N GLU A 130 6.66 -6.82 8.74
CA GLU A 130 6.05 -8.11 9.01
C GLU A 130 4.84 -7.89 9.88
N VAL A 131 3.69 -8.42 9.45
CA VAL A 131 2.44 -8.31 10.18
C VAL A 131 1.85 -9.70 10.43
N GLU A 132 1.04 -9.79 11.49
CA GLU A 132 0.33 -11.01 11.84
C GLU A 132 -1.11 -10.64 12.17
N ASN A 133 -2.06 -11.29 11.47
CA ASN A 133 -3.49 -11.02 11.64
C ASN A 133 -3.88 -9.55 11.42
N PHE A 134 -3.32 -8.96 10.37
CA PHE A 134 -3.63 -7.57 10.00
C PHE A 134 -5.05 -7.50 9.44
N PRO A 135 -6.00 -6.80 10.11
CA PRO A 135 -7.36 -6.74 9.65
C PRO A 135 -7.54 -5.79 8.48
N ALA A 136 -8.19 -6.27 7.44
CA ALA A 136 -8.54 -5.48 6.25
C ALA A 136 -9.76 -6.10 5.57
N PHE A 137 -10.45 -5.32 4.76
CA PHE A 137 -11.57 -5.84 3.97
C PHE A 137 -11.43 -5.42 2.51
N ILE A 138 -12.01 -6.22 1.62
CA ILE A 138 -11.94 -5.96 0.18
C ILE A 138 -12.88 -4.80 -0.16
N ILE A 139 -12.34 -3.72 -0.70
CA ILE A 139 -13.11 -2.58 -1.19
C ILE A 139 -13.32 -2.70 -2.70
N THR A 140 -12.24 -2.94 -3.44
CA THR A 140 -12.28 -3.12 -4.89
C THR A 140 -11.74 -4.50 -5.22
N ASP A 141 -12.49 -5.28 -5.98
CA ASP A 141 -12.08 -6.63 -6.36
C ASP A 141 -11.55 -6.69 -7.81
N ASP A 142 -11.11 -7.86 -8.20
CA ASP A 142 -10.55 -8.13 -9.53
C ASP A 142 -11.59 -8.16 -10.65
N LYS A 143 -12.85 -7.94 -10.31
CA LYS A 143 -13.96 -7.83 -11.28
C LYS A 143 -14.41 -6.39 -11.46
N GLY A 144 -13.77 -5.45 -10.78
CA GLY A 144 -14.10 -4.03 -10.81
C GLY A 144 -15.28 -3.64 -9.92
N ASN A 145 -15.73 -4.53 -9.04
CA ASN A 145 -16.74 -4.19 -8.05
C ASN A 145 -16.11 -3.32 -6.96
N ASP A 146 -16.87 -2.36 -6.45
CA ASP A 146 -16.41 -1.45 -5.41
C ASP A 146 -17.43 -1.37 -4.29
N PHE A 147 -16.97 -1.57 -3.05
CA PHE A 147 -17.81 -1.59 -1.85
C PHE A 147 -18.57 -0.26 -1.65
N PHE A 148 -17.97 0.87 -2.04
CA PHE A 148 -18.58 2.18 -1.88
C PHE A 148 -19.49 2.57 -3.03
N ASP A 149 -19.53 1.80 -4.10
CA ASP A 149 -20.41 2.03 -5.23
C ASP A 149 -21.67 1.18 -5.06
N LEU A 150 -22.73 1.82 -4.60
CA LEU A 150 -24.00 1.16 -4.32
C LEU A 150 -24.98 1.23 -5.51
N SER A 151 -24.55 1.78 -6.63
CA SER A 151 -25.39 1.90 -7.82
C SER A 151 -25.42 0.63 -8.66
#